data_b355f04e794f00d885bd26fd3674fcbb
#
_entry.id   b355f04e794f00d885bd26fd3674fcbb
#
_cell.length_a   1.000
_cell.length_b   1.000
_cell.length_c   1.000
_cell.angle_alpha   90.00
_cell.angle_beta   90.00
_cell.angle_gamma   90.00
#
_symmetry.space_group_name_H-M   'P 1'
#
loop_
_entity.id
_entity.type
_entity.pdbx_description
1 polymer ?
#
loop_
_entity_poly.entity_id
_entity_poly.type
_entity_poly.pdbx_seq_one_letter_code
_entity_poly.pdbx_strand_id
1 'polypeptide(L)'
;MAGLLVTGTSSDAGKSLVVTGLCRALARRGLRVAPFKSQNMSNNSMVCRDGSEIGRAQYLQAEAAGVEASSLHNPVLLKPGSDRRAFVVLRGQPAGELQAGEYATGRAHLAEAAFAAYEELAANHDIVVAEGYKRTAPHRVE
;
A
#
# COMPACT_ATOMS: atom_id res chain seq x y z
N MET A 1 -16.24 9.76 -8.01
CA MET A 1 -15.01 8.99 -7.85
C MET A 1 -15.35 7.52 -7.69
N ALA A 2 -14.63 6.65 -8.37
CA ALA A 2 -14.81 5.21 -8.28
C ALA A 2 -13.62 4.56 -7.54
N GLY A 3 -13.88 3.50 -6.80
CA GLY A 3 -12.87 2.67 -6.15
C GLY A 3 -13.03 1.21 -6.58
N LEU A 4 -11.93 0.54 -6.84
CA LEU A 4 -11.87 -0.88 -7.15
C LEU A 4 -10.94 -1.56 -6.15
N LEU A 5 -11.44 -2.57 -5.45
CA LEU A 5 -10.65 -3.36 -4.50
C LEU A 5 -10.31 -4.73 -5.08
N VAL A 6 -9.03 -5.00 -5.23
CA VAL A 6 -8.51 -6.30 -5.64
C VAL A 6 -8.07 -7.08 -4.41
N THR A 7 -8.75 -8.18 -4.14
CA THR A 7 -8.44 -9.08 -3.02
C THR A 7 -8.00 -10.45 -3.54
N GLY A 8 -7.46 -11.27 -2.67
CA GLY A 8 -7.06 -12.65 -2.99
C GLY A 8 -7.18 -13.56 -1.78
N THR A 9 -7.27 -14.84 -2.04
CA THR A 9 -7.41 -15.89 -1.02
C THR A 9 -6.09 -16.21 -0.31
N SER A 10 -4.95 -15.80 -0.89
CA SER A 10 -3.62 -16.02 -0.35
C SER A 10 -2.67 -14.85 -0.62
N SER A 11 -1.52 -14.82 0.05
CA SER A 11 -0.50 -13.77 -0.12
C SER A 11 0.07 -13.73 -1.53
N ASP A 12 0.26 -14.91 -2.16
CA ASP A 12 0.90 -15.05 -3.47
C ASP A 12 -0.12 -15.32 -4.60
N ALA A 13 -1.33 -14.79 -4.46
CA ALA A 13 -2.41 -14.99 -5.44
C ALA A 13 -2.26 -14.14 -6.71
N GLY A 14 -1.19 -13.32 -6.82
CA GLY A 14 -0.95 -12.47 -8.00
C GLY A 14 -1.69 -11.13 -7.98
N LYS A 15 -2.19 -10.68 -6.85
CA LYS A 15 -2.91 -9.40 -6.70
C LYS A 15 -2.15 -8.21 -7.25
N SER A 16 -0.86 -8.09 -6.90
CA SER A 16 -0.02 -6.96 -7.32
C SER A 16 0.12 -6.88 -8.84
N LEU A 17 0.25 -8.03 -9.51
CA LEU A 17 0.32 -8.10 -10.97
C LEU A 17 -1.02 -7.70 -11.62
N VAL A 18 -2.14 -8.16 -11.05
CA VAL A 18 -3.48 -7.79 -11.53
C VAL A 18 -3.72 -6.29 -11.37
N VAL A 19 -3.36 -5.71 -10.22
CA VAL A 19 -3.46 -4.26 -10.00
C VAL A 19 -2.61 -3.48 -10.99
N THR A 20 -1.38 -3.92 -11.26
CA THR A 20 -0.51 -3.31 -12.28
C THR A 20 -1.17 -3.31 -13.66
N GLY A 21 -1.71 -4.45 -14.07
CA GLY A 21 -2.40 -4.59 -15.35
C GLY A 21 -3.66 -3.73 -15.45
N LEU A 22 -4.47 -3.68 -14.39
CA LEU A 22 -5.66 -2.83 -14.32
C LEU A 22 -5.31 -1.35 -14.39
N CYS A 23 -4.29 -0.90 -13.64
CA CYS A 23 -3.81 0.48 -13.69
C CYS A 23 -3.41 0.88 -15.12
N ARG A 24 -2.66 0.01 -15.80
CA ARG A 24 -2.26 0.25 -17.18
C ARG A 24 -3.45 0.27 -18.15
N ALA A 25 -4.36 -0.69 -18.04
CA ALA A 25 -5.51 -0.80 -18.92
C ALA A 25 -6.46 0.38 -18.78
N LEU A 26 -6.72 0.83 -17.56
CA LEU A 26 -7.60 1.96 -17.28
C LEU A 26 -6.96 3.30 -17.71
N ALA A 27 -5.66 3.47 -17.45
CA ALA A 27 -4.92 4.65 -17.91
C ALA A 27 -4.91 4.77 -19.44
N ARG A 28 -4.77 3.66 -20.16
CA ARG A 28 -4.86 3.64 -21.64
C ARG A 28 -6.25 3.98 -22.18
N ARG A 29 -7.27 3.89 -21.34
CA ARG A 29 -8.64 4.36 -21.67
C ARG A 29 -8.88 5.84 -21.35
N GLY A 30 -7.84 6.56 -20.94
CA GLY A 30 -7.90 7.99 -20.63
C GLY A 30 -8.37 8.33 -19.22
N LEU A 31 -8.47 7.34 -18.32
CA LEU A 31 -8.82 7.60 -16.93
C LEU A 31 -7.58 8.03 -16.12
N ARG A 32 -7.79 8.95 -15.20
CA ARG A 32 -6.78 9.28 -14.16
C ARG A 32 -6.85 8.21 -13.08
N VAL A 33 -5.88 7.32 -13.07
CA VAL A 33 -5.84 6.12 -12.20
C VAL A 33 -4.79 6.29 -11.14
N ALA A 34 -5.10 5.92 -9.90
CA ALA A 34 -4.12 5.79 -8.83
C ALA A 34 -4.16 4.38 -8.22
N PRO A 35 -3.01 3.68 -8.12
CA PRO A 35 -2.90 2.49 -7.30
C PRO A 35 -2.85 2.87 -5.82
N PHE A 36 -3.33 1.98 -4.97
CA PHE A 36 -3.29 2.18 -3.52
C PHE A 36 -3.15 0.85 -2.78
N LYS A 37 -2.26 0.83 -1.81
CA LYS A 37 -2.17 -0.21 -0.79
C LYS A 37 -1.93 0.43 0.55
N SER A 38 -2.91 0.37 1.43
CA SER A 38 -2.89 1.04 2.73
C SER A 38 -1.67 0.67 3.57
N GLN A 39 -1.38 -0.63 3.64
CA GLN A 39 -0.23 -1.17 4.35
C GLN A 39 0.43 -2.28 3.53
N ASN A 40 1.74 -2.20 3.38
CA ASN A 40 2.55 -3.26 2.78
C ASN A 40 3.58 -3.76 3.79
N MET A 41 3.80 -5.06 3.85
CA MET A 41 4.87 -5.67 4.65
C MET A 41 5.90 -6.26 3.70
N SER A 42 7.02 -5.57 3.52
CA SER A 42 8.06 -5.96 2.56
C SER A 42 9.37 -5.24 2.83
N ASN A 43 10.47 -5.94 2.63
CA ASN A 43 11.81 -5.31 2.54
C ASN A 43 12.13 -4.82 1.12
N ASN A 44 11.29 -5.16 0.14
CA ASN A 44 11.47 -4.76 -1.24
C ASN A 44 10.79 -3.41 -1.48
N SER A 45 11.57 -2.34 -1.49
CA SER A 45 11.10 -0.97 -1.60
C SER A 45 11.83 -0.19 -2.69
N MET A 46 11.28 0.96 -3.03
CA MET A 46 11.90 1.94 -3.92
C MET A 46 11.74 3.34 -3.35
N VAL A 47 12.67 4.21 -3.68
CA VAL A 47 12.65 5.62 -3.30
C VAL A 47 11.97 6.41 -4.43
N CYS A 48 10.95 7.16 -4.08
CA CYS A 48 10.27 8.07 -4.99
C CYS A 48 11.13 9.33 -5.26
N ARG A 49 10.75 10.09 -6.26
CA ARG A 49 11.47 11.30 -6.68
C ARG A 49 11.59 12.35 -5.57
N ASP A 50 10.58 12.43 -4.70
CA ASP A 50 10.57 13.34 -3.54
C ASP A 50 11.39 12.82 -2.34
N GLY A 51 12.05 11.65 -2.46
CA GLY A 51 12.80 11.00 -1.41
C GLY A 51 11.98 10.08 -0.50
N SER A 52 10.68 9.97 -0.68
CA SER A 52 9.84 9.05 0.08
C SER A 52 10.06 7.59 -0.34
N GLU A 53 9.95 6.67 0.62
CA GLU A 53 10.11 5.24 0.39
C GLU A 53 8.76 4.54 0.42
N ILE A 54 8.48 3.73 -0.59
CA ILE A 54 7.27 2.92 -0.71
C ILE A 54 7.61 1.49 -1.13
N GLY A 55 6.65 0.59 -1.01
CA GLY A 55 6.80 -0.76 -1.56
C GLY A 55 7.04 -0.73 -3.06
N ARG A 56 7.97 -1.56 -3.55
CA ARG A 56 8.33 -1.62 -4.97
C ARG A 56 7.13 -1.91 -5.87
N ALA A 57 6.22 -2.78 -5.44
CA ALA A 57 5.03 -3.11 -6.22
C ALA A 57 4.17 -1.88 -6.50
N GLN A 58 3.96 -1.02 -5.49
CA GLN A 58 3.16 0.20 -5.64
C GLN A 58 3.88 1.24 -6.51
N TYR A 59 5.21 1.30 -6.45
CA TYR A 59 6.00 2.12 -7.35
C TYR A 59 5.76 1.74 -8.81
N LEU A 60 5.86 0.45 -9.13
CA LEU A 60 5.63 -0.06 -10.49
C LEU A 60 4.16 0.09 -10.94
N GLN A 61 3.22 0.00 -10.02
CA GLN A 61 1.80 0.24 -10.29
C GLN A 61 1.54 1.70 -10.63
N ALA A 62 2.20 2.65 -9.95
CA ALA A 62 2.14 4.07 -10.29
C ALA A 62 2.70 4.35 -11.68
N GLU A 63 3.85 3.76 -12.03
CA GLU A 63 4.40 3.84 -13.39
C GLU A 63 3.42 3.28 -14.44
N ALA A 64 2.80 2.13 -14.17
CA ALA A 64 1.80 1.53 -15.06
C ALA A 64 0.58 2.43 -15.25
N ALA A 65 0.16 3.14 -14.20
CA ALA A 65 -0.91 4.13 -14.24
C ALA A 65 -0.52 5.45 -14.95
N GLY A 66 0.77 5.66 -15.20
CA GLY A 66 1.28 6.91 -15.79
C GLY A 66 1.30 8.09 -14.81
N VAL A 67 1.34 7.80 -13.52
CA VAL A 67 1.42 8.83 -12.46
C VAL A 67 2.75 8.77 -11.73
N GLU A 68 3.17 9.90 -11.18
CA GLU A 68 4.37 9.95 -10.37
C GLU A 68 4.15 9.20 -9.05
N ALA A 69 5.06 8.27 -8.74
CA ALA A 69 5.01 7.51 -7.51
C ALA A 69 5.24 8.43 -6.30
N SER A 70 4.43 8.24 -5.27
CA SER A 70 4.51 9.00 -4.02
C SER A 70 4.10 8.15 -2.82
N SER A 71 4.30 8.66 -1.63
CA SER A 71 3.89 8.00 -0.39
C SER A 71 2.37 7.81 -0.25
N LEU A 72 1.57 8.48 -1.07
CA LEU A 72 0.12 8.30 -1.11
C LEU A 72 -0.28 6.90 -1.58
N HIS A 73 0.50 6.31 -2.48
CA HIS A 73 0.20 4.99 -3.04
C HIS A 73 0.44 3.84 -2.06
N ASN A 74 1.33 4.05 -1.08
CA ASN A 74 1.60 3.11 0.00
C ASN A 74 2.00 3.87 1.28
N PRO A 75 1.01 4.41 2.02
CA PRO A 75 1.28 5.28 3.16
C PRO A 75 1.93 4.57 4.35
N VAL A 76 1.73 3.26 4.49
CA VAL A 76 2.33 2.46 5.56
C VAL A 76 3.13 1.31 4.96
N LEU A 77 4.45 1.36 5.10
CA LEU A 77 5.34 0.27 4.76
C LEU A 77 5.97 -0.27 6.04
N LEU A 78 5.79 -1.56 6.29
CA LEU A 78 6.42 -2.27 7.39
C LEU A 78 7.56 -3.12 6.83
N LYS A 79 8.77 -2.87 7.28
CA LYS A 79 9.95 -3.65 6.93
C LYS A 79 10.23 -4.68 8.01
N PRO A 80 10.00 -5.98 7.76
CA PRO A 80 10.30 -7.02 8.74
C PRO A 80 11.77 -7.00 9.13
N GLY A 81 12.03 -6.96 10.43
CA GLY A 81 13.36 -7.10 11.02
C GLY A 81 13.50 -8.41 11.78
N SER A 82 14.58 -8.54 12.57
CA SER A 82 14.78 -9.64 13.50
C SER A 82 13.86 -9.51 14.73
N ASP A 83 13.68 -10.61 15.47
CA ASP A 83 13.03 -10.63 16.79
C ASP A 83 11.58 -10.11 16.83
N ARG A 84 10.77 -10.44 15.81
CA ARG A 84 9.36 -10.04 15.71
C ARG A 84 9.14 -8.53 15.70
N ARG A 85 10.13 -7.77 15.25
CA ARG A 85 10.04 -6.32 15.05
C ARG A 85 9.80 -6.01 13.58
N ALA A 86 9.15 -4.89 13.33
CA ALA A 86 9.06 -4.30 12.00
C ALA A 86 9.41 -2.82 12.08
N PHE A 87 10.26 -2.37 11.18
CA PHE A 87 10.53 -0.94 11.00
C PHE A 87 9.36 -0.31 10.26
N VAL A 88 8.88 0.81 10.77
CA VAL A 88 7.75 1.54 10.19
C VAL A 88 8.28 2.64 9.29
N VAL A 89 7.81 2.65 8.05
CA VAL A 89 7.93 3.78 7.13
C VAL A 89 6.53 4.36 6.95
N LEU A 90 6.31 5.55 7.49
CA LEU A 90 5.03 6.24 7.46
C LEU A 90 5.10 7.42 6.49
N ARG A 91 4.24 7.43 5.50
CA ARG A 91 4.23 8.45 4.45
C ARG A 91 5.63 8.68 3.85
N GLY A 92 6.33 7.57 3.63
CA GLY A 92 7.64 7.55 2.99
C GLY A 92 8.83 7.88 3.88
N GLN A 93 8.63 8.14 5.19
CA GLN A 93 9.67 8.50 6.14
C GLN A 93 9.78 7.50 7.28
N PRO A 94 11.00 7.23 7.80
CA PRO A 94 11.17 6.38 8.97
C PRO A 94 10.35 6.89 10.16
N ALA A 95 9.61 6.01 10.81
CA ALA A 95 8.70 6.34 11.92
C ALA A 95 8.78 5.34 13.08
N GLY A 96 9.98 4.82 13.37
CA GLY A 96 10.22 3.92 14.48
C GLY A 96 9.97 2.45 14.18
N GLU A 97 9.67 1.68 15.21
CA GLU A 97 9.51 0.23 15.16
C GLU A 97 8.18 -0.18 15.79
N LEU A 98 7.61 -1.27 15.30
CA LEU A 98 6.49 -1.97 15.93
C LEU A 98 6.93 -3.35 16.39
N GLN A 99 6.58 -3.71 17.62
CA GLN A 99 6.76 -5.06 18.14
C GLN A 99 5.48 -5.89 17.97
N ALA A 100 5.61 -7.20 17.92
CA ALA A 100 4.49 -8.11 17.62
C ALA A 100 3.30 -8.01 18.61
N GLY A 101 3.48 -7.47 19.82
CA GLY A 101 2.40 -7.26 20.80
C GLY A 101 1.73 -5.89 20.74
N GLU A 102 2.31 -4.93 20.02
CA GLU A 102 1.85 -3.54 19.98
C GLU A 102 0.88 -3.24 18.84
N TYR A 103 0.50 -4.25 18.09
CA TYR A 103 -0.35 -4.11 16.91
C TYR A 103 -1.75 -3.53 17.19
N ALA A 104 -2.20 -3.53 18.42
CA ALA A 104 -3.54 -3.04 18.76
C ALA A 104 -3.59 -1.53 19.06
N THR A 105 -2.58 -0.98 19.71
CA THR A 105 -2.55 0.42 20.20
C THR A 105 -1.84 1.38 19.26
N GLY A 106 -0.81 0.91 18.52
CA GLY A 106 -0.06 1.73 17.56
C GLY A 106 -0.73 1.91 16.20
N ARG A 107 -1.85 1.23 15.93
CA ARG A 107 -2.45 1.18 14.59
C ARG A 107 -3.40 2.33 14.27
N ALA A 108 -3.92 3.03 15.27
CA ALA A 108 -4.92 4.08 15.03
C ALA A 108 -4.33 5.20 14.15
N HIS A 109 -3.16 5.73 14.48
CA HIS A 109 -2.53 6.77 13.70
C HIS A 109 -2.04 6.28 12.32
N LEU A 110 -1.66 5.00 12.18
CA LEU A 110 -1.33 4.41 10.88
C LEU A 110 -2.57 4.30 9.99
N ALA A 111 -3.70 3.92 10.56
CA ALA A 111 -4.97 3.88 9.85
C ALA A 111 -5.43 5.28 9.41
N GLU A 112 -5.32 6.28 10.27
CA GLU A 112 -5.63 7.67 9.94
C GLU A 112 -4.77 8.17 8.77
N ALA A 113 -3.47 7.91 8.78
CA ALA A 113 -2.57 8.26 7.67
C ALA A 113 -2.95 7.54 6.37
N ALA A 114 -3.37 6.26 6.46
CA ALA A 114 -3.81 5.50 5.30
C ALA A 114 -5.12 6.05 4.72
N PHE A 115 -6.10 6.39 5.56
CA PHE A 115 -7.35 7.01 5.11
C PHE A 115 -7.12 8.37 4.48
N ALA A 116 -6.31 9.23 5.10
CA ALA A 116 -5.99 10.54 4.54
C ALA A 116 -5.32 10.44 3.16
N ALA A 117 -4.40 9.49 2.99
CA ALA A 117 -3.75 9.24 1.71
C ALA A 117 -4.75 8.75 0.64
N TYR A 118 -5.66 7.85 1.01
CA TYR A 118 -6.71 7.38 0.11
C TYR A 118 -7.63 8.53 -0.34
N GLU A 119 -8.09 9.35 0.59
CA GLU A 119 -8.96 10.49 0.30
C GLU A 119 -8.30 11.50 -0.64
N GLU A 120 -7.00 11.76 -0.45
CA GLU A 120 -6.24 12.65 -1.32
C GLU A 120 -6.10 12.08 -2.75
N LEU A 121 -5.82 10.78 -2.89
CA LEU A 121 -5.81 10.12 -4.19
C LEU A 121 -7.20 10.17 -4.85
N ALA A 122 -8.24 9.87 -4.07
CA ALA A 122 -9.61 9.85 -4.55
C ALA A 122 -10.10 11.22 -5.05
N ALA A 123 -9.68 12.29 -4.38
CA ALA A 123 -10.01 13.66 -4.78
C ALA A 123 -9.38 14.09 -6.12
N ASN A 124 -8.25 13.47 -6.50
CA ASN A 124 -7.45 13.87 -7.65
C ASN A 124 -7.48 12.88 -8.83
N HIS A 125 -8.17 11.75 -8.69
CA HIS A 125 -8.22 10.69 -9.70
C HIS A 125 -9.66 10.27 -9.99
N ASP A 126 -9.88 9.71 -11.16
CA ASP A 126 -11.19 9.20 -11.58
C ASP A 126 -11.48 7.85 -10.92
N ILE A 127 -10.43 7.04 -10.69
CA ILE A 127 -10.51 5.75 -10.03
C ILE A 127 -9.27 5.46 -9.20
N VAL A 128 -9.47 4.91 -8.00
CA VAL A 128 -8.41 4.34 -7.16
C VAL A 128 -8.52 2.81 -7.21
N VAL A 129 -7.43 2.15 -7.62
CA VAL A 129 -7.33 0.69 -7.63
C VAL A 129 -6.57 0.26 -6.39
N ALA A 130 -7.30 -0.23 -5.41
CA ALA A 130 -6.76 -0.64 -4.12
C ALA A 130 -6.43 -2.14 -4.10
N GLU A 131 -5.25 -2.49 -3.58
CA GLU A 131 -4.88 -3.86 -3.26
C GLU A 131 -5.21 -4.17 -1.81
N GLY A 132 -5.98 -5.24 -1.61
CA GLY A 132 -6.35 -5.72 -0.28
C GLY A 132 -5.16 -6.32 0.47
N TYR A 133 -5.10 -6.05 1.77
CA TYR A 133 -4.17 -6.71 2.69
C TYR A 133 -4.72 -8.07 3.11
N LYS A 134 -3.86 -9.11 3.15
CA LYS A 134 -4.25 -10.38 3.71
C LYS A 134 -4.41 -10.24 5.23
N ARG A 135 -5.62 -10.37 5.70
CA ARG A 135 -5.87 -10.63 7.10
C ARG A 135 -5.53 -12.09 7.36
N THR A 136 -4.43 -12.36 8.05
CA THR A 136 -4.24 -13.69 8.66
C THR A 136 -5.37 -13.84 9.67
N ALA A 137 -6.27 -14.79 9.44
CA ALA A 137 -7.23 -15.17 10.46
C ALA A 137 -6.45 -15.52 11.74
N PRO A 138 -6.89 -15.09 12.92
CA PRO A 138 -6.28 -15.57 14.13
C PRO A 138 -6.37 -17.09 14.11
N HIS A 139 -5.22 -17.77 14.25
CA HIS A 139 -5.23 -19.21 14.52
C HIS A 139 -6.11 -19.39 15.76
N ARG A 140 -7.23 -20.10 15.62
CA ARG A 140 -7.90 -20.67 16.77
C ARG A 140 -6.88 -21.65 17.34
N VAL A 141 -6.37 -21.33 18.52
CA VAL A 141 -5.73 -22.31 19.39
C VAL A 141 -6.89 -23.10 19.96
N GLU A 142 -7.06 -24.34 19.54
CA GLU A 142 -7.89 -25.32 20.23
C GLU A 142 -7.17 -25.77 21.50
#